data_b7981846297b7e2c91a2ffd24d5d0b77
#
_entry.id   b7981846297b7e2c91a2ffd24d5d0b77
#
_cell.length_a   1.000
_cell.length_b   1.000
_cell.length_c   1.000
_cell.angle_alpha   90.00
_cell.angle_beta   90.00
_cell.angle_gamma   90.00
#
_symmetry.space_group_name_H-M   'P 1'
#
loop_
_entity.id
_entity.type
_entity.pdbx_description
1 polymer ?
#
loop_
_entity_poly.entity_id
_entity_poly.type
_entity_poly.pdbx_seq_one_letter_code
_entity_poly.pdbx_strand_id
1 'polypeptide(L)'
;MTIKSKSGVKIKTGQVELACTEQSWQKDSPSDEGQERLQYNKVLTQPLVQSFIADTEVTSTEPISRYARFQIPTEAPPTVHGAVAQVSWEITARLELDSGTQVTNSEEITVLSFPVVVPRRSASDLTEEATFSGCTLAMVLVNDVVGAGNYLEGELRAHMNVTNQAKDIRVELHSAETAGVRQTESIREKVSLESNVQLTEDRPYVWAFSLPVPERTLPTVKNRKTTVSWLLKAVVDTDQGSEIYHLHRDVQIFTSA
;
A
#
# COMPACT_ATOMS: atom_id res chain seq x y z
N MET A 1 29.63 1.13 -4.20
CA MET A 1 29.98 2.43 -3.61
C MET A 1 31.43 2.74 -3.95
N THR A 2 31.70 3.96 -4.39
CA THR A 2 33.06 4.40 -4.75
C THR A 2 33.45 5.60 -3.91
N ILE A 3 34.61 5.53 -3.27
CA ILE A 3 35.18 6.59 -2.45
C ILE A 3 36.29 7.26 -3.23
N LYS A 4 36.23 8.59 -3.38
CA LYS A 4 37.23 9.42 -4.03
C LYS A 4 37.66 10.54 -3.10
N SER A 5 38.94 10.89 -3.08
CA SER A 5 39.45 12.05 -2.34
C SER A 5 40.24 12.96 -3.30
N LYS A 6 40.19 14.27 -3.10
CA LYS A 6 41.02 15.24 -3.83
C LYS A 6 42.45 15.34 -3.25
N SER A 7 42.63 14.94 -2.01
CA SER A 7 43.89 14.86 -1.30
C SER A 7 43.95 13.50 -0.59
N GLY A 8 45.13 12.98 -0.27
CA GLY A 8 45.24 11.76 0.54
C GLY A 8 44.46 11.90 1.87
N VAL A 9 43.65 10.87 2.17
CA VAL A 9 42.86 10.84 3.41
C VAL A 9 42.88 9.45 4.00
N LYS A 10 43.04 9.36 5.34
CA LYS A 10 42.96 8.10 6.04
C LYS A 10 41.56 7.90 6.62
N ILE A 11 40.93 6.81 6.28
CA ILE A 11 39.62 6.39 6.78
C ILE A 11 39.85 5.47 7.99
N LYS A 12 39.32 5.85 9.15
CA LYS A 12 39.33 5.05 10.33
C LYS A 12 38.30 3.93 10.29
N THR A 13 37.06 4.27 9.97
CA THR A 13 35.99 3.31 9.84
C THR A 13 34.99 3.74 8.74
N GLY A 14 34.31 2.77 8.13
CA GLY A 14 33.19 3.03 7.23
C GLY A 14 32.12 1.98 7.39
N GLN A 15 30.88 2.45 7.46
CA GLN A 15 29.69 1.64 7.62
C GLN A 15 28.64 2.02 6.58
N VAL A 16 27.85 1.04 6.14
CA VAL A 16 26.64 1.24 5.37
C VAL A 16 25.48 0.75 6.20
N GLU A 17 24.46 1.55 6.27
CA GLU A 17 23.19 1.28 6.92
C GLU A 17 22.08 1.24 5.88
N LEU A 18 21.24 0.20 5.91
CA LEU A 18 19.97 0.15 5.23
C LEU A 18 18.88 0.25 6.28
N ALA A 19 18.02 1.25 6.16
CA ALA A 19 17.00 1.56 7.15
C ALA A 19 15.62 1.73 6.53
N CYS A 20 14.61 1.14 7.16
CA CYS A 20 13.20 1.38 6.88
C CYS A 20 12.65 2.38 7.89
N THR A 21 11.91 3.35 7.43
CA THR A 21 11.29 4.36 8.28
C THR A 21 9.80 4.45 8.00
N GLU A 22 9.00 4.33 9.05
CA GLU A 22 7.57 4.62 9.03
C GLU A 22 7.28 6.01 9.57
N GLN A 23 6.35 6.69 8.93
CA GLN A 23 5.81 7.94 9.43
C GLN A 23 4.47 7.68 10.11
N SER A 24 4.27 8.25 11.29
CA SER A 24 3.03 8.12 12.03
C SER A 24 2.63 9.41 12.72
N TRP A 25 1.34 9.57 12.97
CA TRP A 25 0.78 10.70 13.69
C TRP A 25 0.27 10.23 15.05
N GLN A 26 0.58 10.97 16.08
CA GLN A 26 0.10 10.71 17.44
C GLN A 26 -0.62 11.96 17.96
N LYS A 27 -1.60 11.76 18.85
CA LYS A 27 -2.16 12.87 19.61
C LYS A 27 -1.14 13.29 20.66
N ASP A 28 -0.86 14.56 20.71
CA ASP A 28 -0.06 15.14 21.79
C ASP A 28 -0.87 15.10 23.11
N SER A 29 -0.20 15.01 24.23
CA SER A 29 -0.87 15.09 25.52
C SER A 29 -1.64 16.40 25.62
N PRO A 30 -2.87 16.44 26.20
CA PRO A 30 -3.65 17.66 26.30
C PRO A 30 -2.82 18.75 26.95
N SER A 31 -2.53 19.83 26.19
CA SER A 31 -2.10 21.09 26.81
C SER A 31 -3.26 21.69 27.56
N ASP A 32 -3.02 22.44 28.62
CA ASP A 32 -4.06 23.09 29.46
C ASP A 32 -5.07 23.97 28.67
N GLU A 33 -4.83 24.18 27.39
CA GLU A 33 -5.70 24.96 26.48
C GLU A 33 -6.72 24.14 25.69
N GLY A 34 -6.80 22.82 25.89
CA GLY A 34 -7.85 21.96 25.28
C GLY A 34 -7.75 21.75 23.75
N GLN A 35 -6.69 22.18 23.09
CA GLN A 35 -6.48 21.95 21.68
C GLN A 35 -5.69 20.65 21.45
N GLU A 36 -6.32 19.67 20.77
CA GLU A 36 -5.62 18.47 20.31
C GLU A 36 -4.60 18.84 19.23
N ARG A 37 -3.32 18.69 19.52
CA ARG A 37 -2.24 18.82 18.53
C ARG A 37 -1.83 17.45 18.04
N LEU A 38 -1.63 17.32 16.72
CA LEU A 38 -1.10 16.12 16.12
C LEU A 38 0.41 16.25 16.00
N GLN A 39 1.14 15.34 16.65
CA GLN A 39 2.58 15.25 16.54
C GLN A 39 2.97 14.23 15.47
N TYR A 40 3.85 14.65 14.57
CA TYR A 40 4.44 13.81 13.56
C TYR A 40 5.66 13.07 14.11
N ASN A 41 5.67 11.73 13.95
CA ASN A 41 6.78 10.89 14.39
C ASN A 41 7.33 10.06 13.23
N LYS A 42 8.66 10.02 13.13
CA LYS A 42 9.38 9.16 12.20
C LYS A 42 9.98 8.00 13.01
N VAL A 43 9.56 6.78 12.73
CA VAL A 43 9.99 5.59 13.47
C VAL A 43 10.91 4.75 12.59
N LEU A 44 12.14 4.57 13.00
CA LEU A 44 13.08 3.65 12.38
C LEU A 44 12.70 2.22 12.77
N THR A 45 12.39 1.37 11.79
CA THR A 45 11.82 0.04 12.06
C THR A 45 12.79 -1.10 11.83
N GLN A 46 13.72 -0.99 10.88
CA GLN A 46 14.61 -2.08 10.50
C GLN A 46 16.00 -1.56 10.08
N PRO A 47 16.89 -1.19 11.02
CA PRO A 47 18.26 -0.84 10.68
C PRO A 47 19.09 -2.11 10.46
N LEU A 48 19.68 -2.25 9.28
CA LEU A 48 20.69 -3.25 8.96
C LEU A 48 22.03 -2.53 8.75
N VAL A 49 23.05 -2.86 9.52
CA VAL A 49 24.35 -2.18 9.47
C VAL A 49 25.44 -3.16 9.05
N GLN A 50 26.29 -2.75 8.13
CA GLN A 50 27.46 -3.51 7.67
C GLN A 50 28.69 -2.61 7.61
N SER A 51 29.78 -3.03 8.26
CA SER A 51 31.10 -2.42 8.08
C SER A 51 31.70 -2.86 6.74
N PHE A 52 32.30 -1.95 6.00
CA PHE A 52 32.85 -2.26 4.67
C PHE A 52 34.29 -1.81 4.48
N ILE A 53 34.83 -0.97 5.38
CA ILE A 53 36.21 -0.47 5.33
C ILE A 53 36.68 -0.08 6.74
N ALA A 54 37.94 -0.33 7.03
CA ALA A 54 38.62 0.12 8.24
C ALA A 54 40.10 0.38 7.93
N ASP A 55 40.72 1.32 8.68
CA ASP A 55 42.16 1.66 8.64
C ASP A 55 42.75 1.72 7.23
N THR A 56 42.07 2.42 6.30
CA THR A 56 42.45 2.45 4.89
C THR A 56 42.81 3.87 4.45
N GLU A 57 43.91 3.99 3.71
CA GLU A 57 44.30 5.25 3.08
C GLU A 57 43.74 5.33 1.67
N VAL A 58 43.12 6.47 1.34
CA VAL A 58 42.60 6.79 0.01
C VAL A 58 43.47 7.89 -0.58
N THR A 59 44.14 7.60 -1.68
CA THR A 59 44.94 8.57 -2.40
C THR A 59 44.12 9.40 -3.37
N SER A 60 44.63 10.51 -3.85
CA SER A 60 43.96 11.35 -4.86
C SER A 60 43.88 10.70 -6.24
N THR A 61 44.72 9.69 -6.50
CA THR A 61 44.87 9.03 -7.82
C THR A 61 44.09 7.73 -7.91
N GLU A 62 43.81 7.05 -6.79
CA GLU A 62 43.19 5.73 -6.77
C GLU A 62 41.89 5.74 -5.97
N PRO A 63 40.73 5.72 -6.63
CA PRO A 63 39.46 5.55 -5.95
C PRO A 63 39.31 4.14 -5.40
N ILE A 64 38.74 4.03 -4.21
CA ILE A 64 38.46 2.73 -3.60
C ILE A 64 37.00 2.37 -3.85
N SER A 65 36.74 1.20 -4.43
CA SER A 65 35.40 0.64 -4.58
C SER A 65 35.16 -0.47 -3.56
N ARG A 66 34.00 -0.45 -2.93
CA ARG A 66 33.54 -1.46 -1.95
C ARG A 66 32.08 -1.84 -2.23
N TYR A 67 31.74 -3.03 -1.80
CA TYR A 67 30.38 -3.59 -1.94
C TYR A 67 29.82 -3.89 -0.57
N ALA A 68 28.56 -3.56 -0.36
CA ALA A 68 27.74 -4.02 0.75
C ALA A 68 26.55 -4.80 0.18
N ARG A 69 26.14 -5.86 0.84
CA ARG A 69 25.00 -6.66 0.45
C ARG A 69 24.05 -6.77 1.63
N PHE A 70 22.82 -6.35 1.43
CA PHE A 70 21.73 -6.49 2.40
C PHE A 70 20.71 -7.48 1.87
N GLN A 71 20.18 -8.29 2.76
CA GLN A 71 19.00 -9.10 2.49
C GLN A 71 17.82 -8.43 3.16
N ILE A 72 16.87 -7.95 2.35
CA ILE A 72 15.62 -7.40 2.86
C ILE A 72 14.75 -8.58 3.31
N PRO A 73 14.24 -8.58 4.56
CA PRO A 73 13.33 -9.63 5.03
C PRO A 73 12.07 -9.73 4.16
N THR A 74 11.54 -10.93 3.99
CA THR A 74 10.35 -11.17 3.16
C THR A 74 9.12 -10.44 3.67
N GLU A 75 9.03 -10.28 4.99
CA GLU A 75 7.96 -9.56 5.71
C GLU A 75 8.21 -8.06 5.82
N ALA A 76 9.31 -7.56 5.27
CA ALA A 76 9.60 -6.13 5.30
C ALA A 76 8.54 -5.34 4.49
N PRO A 77 8.09 -4.19 5.01
CA PRO A 77 7.10 -3.40 4.30
C PRO A 77 7.67 -2.83 3.00
N PRO A 78 6.89 -2.78 1.91
CA PRO A 78 7.29 -2.10 0.70
C PRO A 78 7.35 -0.59 0.90
N THR A 79 8.00 0.11 -0.02
CA THR A 79 7.98 1.58 -0.08
C THR A 79 6.56 2.06 -0.38
N VAL A 80 6.09 3.05 0.40
CA VAL A 80 4.76 3.65 0.28
C VAL A 80 4.86 5.17 0.34
N HIS A 81 4.31 5.85 -0.66
CA HIS A 81 4.20 7.31 -0.71
C HIS A 81 2.73 7.72 -0.86
N GLY A 82 1.92 7.42 0.16
CA GLY A 82 0.50 7.75 0.20
C GLY A 82 0.24 9.17 0.72
N ALA A 83 -1.02 9.53 0.81
CA ALA A 83 -1.45 10.81 1.38
C ALA A 83 -1.22 10.89 2.89
N VAL A 84 -1.37 9.76 3.58
CA VAL A 84 -1.20 9.62 5.02
C VAL A 84 -0.17 8.54 5.34
N ALA A 85 -0.22 7.40 4.65
CA ALA A 85 0.68 6.27 4.81
C ALA A 85 2.03 6.57 4.13
N GLN A 86 3.12 6.53 4.90
CA GLN A 86 4.48 6.77 4.39
C GLN A 86 5.43 5.73 4.96
N VAL A 87 6.07 4.98 4.06
CA VAL A 87 7.15 4.04 4.36
C VAL A 87 8.29 4.28 3.38
N SER A 88 9.46 4.62 3.87
CA SER A 88 10.65 4.90 3.06
C SER A 88 11.81 3.99 3.45
N TRP A 89 12.61 3.64 2.45
CA TRP A 89 13.85 2.90 2.63
C TRP A 89 15.02 3.76 2.18
N GLU A 90 16.04 3.85 3.02
CA GLU A 90 17.23 4.65 2.76
C GLU A 90 18.49 3.82 3.00
N ILE A 91 19.43 3.91 2.08
CA ILE A 91 20.78 3.40 2.26
C ILE A 91 21.71 4.57 2.58
N THR A 92 22.41 4.49 3.72
CA THR A 92 23.30 5.55 4.20
C THR A 92 24.71 5.01 4.38
N ALA A 93 25.66 5.61 3.69
CA ALA A 93 27.09 5.35 3.90
C ALA A 93 27.69 6.42 4.82
N ARG A 94 28.40 5.98 5.87
CA ARG A 94 29.09 6.86 6.83
C ARG A 94 30.56 6.48 6.90
N LEU A 95 31.43 7.46 6.79
CA LEU A 95 32.88 7.34 6.95
C LEU A 95 33.32 8.21 8.14
N GLU A 96 34.14 7.65 9.00
CA GLU A 96 34.89 8.38 9.99
C GLU A 96 36.34 8.46 9.53
N LEU A 97 36.87 9.67 9.38
CA LEU A 97 38.27 9.92 9.03
C LEU A 97 39.15 9.94 10.27
N ASP A 98 40.41 9.70 10.07
CA ASP A 98 41.41 9.74 11.19
C ASP A 98 41.48 11.14 11.86
N SER A 99 41.11 12.19 11.10
CA SER A 99 40.93 13.54 11.62
C SER A 99 39.74 13.73 12.58
N GLY A 100 38.88 12.72 12.74
CA GLY A 100 37.62 12.82 13.46
C GLY A 100 36.43 13.38 12.61
N THR A 101 36.68 13.75 11.36
CA THR A 101 35.65 14.24 10.46
C THR A 101 34.74 13.09 10.04
N GLN A 102 33.42 13.30 10.03
CA GLN A 102 32.46 12.36 9.49
C GLN A 102 31.97 12.81 8.12
N VAL A 103 31.91 11.87 7.18
CA VAL A 103 31.34 12.05 5.83
C VAL A 103 30.17 11.10 5.67
N THR A 104 29.03 11.63 5.28
CA THR A 104 27.79 10.84 5.11
C THR A 104 27.21 11.09 3.72
N ASN A 105 26.71 10.04 3.09
CA ASN A 105 25.92 10.11 1.87
C ASN A 105 24.76 9.14 1.99
N SER A 106 23.56 9.59 1.59
CA SER A 106 22.33 8.80 1.66
C SER A 106 21.64 8.78 0.31
N GLU A 107 20.95 7.68 0.05
CA GLU A 107 20.14 7.47 -1.16
C GLU A 107 18.87 6.68 -0.78
N GLU A 108 17.72 7.16 -1.27
CA GLU A 108 16.46 6.44 -1.12
C GLU A 108 16.38 5.28 -2.13
N ILE A 109 15.90 4.13 -1.68
CA ILE A 109 15.65 2.96 -2.53
C ILE A 109 14.18 2.59 -2.49
N THR A 110 13.69 2.03 -3.61
CA THR A 110 12.32 1.51 -3.69
C THR A 110 12.33 0.02 -3.39
N VAL A 111 11.57 -0.38 -2.38
CA VAL A 111 11.29 -1.78 -2.06
C VAL A 111 9.88 -2.11 -2.58
N LEU A 112 9.81 -3.04 -3.53
CA LEU A 112 8.55 -3.46 -4.14
C LEU A 112 7.86 -4.53 -3.28
N SER A 113 6.53 -4.56 -3.33
CA SER A 113 5.75 -5.67 -2.78
C SER A 113 5.59 -6.77 -3.83
N PHE A 114 5.58 -8.02 -3.37
CA PHE A 114 5.26 -9.16 -4.21
C PHE A 114 3.99 -9.83 -3.68
N PRO A 115 3.21 -10.51 -4.54
CA PRO A 115 2.08 -11.27 -4.06
C PRO A 115 2.58 -12.37 -3.11
N VAL A 116 1.96 -12.45 -1.95
CA VAL A 116 2.13 -13.62 -1.11
C VAL A 116 1.62 -14.81 -1.91
N VAL A 117 2.35 -15.91 -1.94
CA VAL A 117 1.89 -17.15 -2.58
C VAL A 117 0.59 -17.56 -1.88
N VAL A 118 -0.52 -17.22 -2.50
CA VAL A 118 -1.84 -17.58 -1.97
C VAL A 118 -2.12 -19.02 -2.42
N PRO A 119 -2.46 -19.94 -1.51
CA PRO A 119 -2.93 -21.26 -1.89
C PRO A 119 -4.08 -21.12 -2.89
N ARG A 120 -4.17 -22.03 -3.85
CA ARG A 120 -5.23 -22.02 -4.86
C ARG A 120 -6.58 -21.95 -4.15
N ARG A 121 -7.26 -20.81 -4.30
CA ARG A 121 -8.56 -20.56 -3.67
C ARG A 121 -9.66 -21.26 -4.45
N SER A 122 -10.67 -21.75 -3.75
CA SER A 122 -11.90 -22.25 -4.36
C SER A 122 -12.77 -21.08 -4.84
N ALA A 123 -13.73 -21.34 -5.71
CA ALA A 123 -14.69 -20.32 -6.14
C ALA A 123 -15.49 -19.76 -4.94
N SER A 124 -15.77 -20.57 -3.92
CA SER A 124 -16.44 -20.11 -2.70
C SER A 124 -15.60 -19.12 -1.90
N ASP A 125 -14.27 -19.27 -1.90
CA ASP A 125 -13.37 -18.34 -1.21
C ASP A 125 -13.30 -16.96 -1.90
N LEU A 126 -13.72 -16.88 -3.17
CA LEU A 126 -13.74 -15.68 -4.00
C LEU A 126 -15.15 -15.10 -4.17
N THR A 127 -16.13 -15.63 -3.43
CA THR A 127 -17.52 -15.17 -3.44
C THR A 127 -17.84 -14.46 -2.13
N GLU A 128 -18.45 -13.29 -2.26
CA GLU A 128 -19.06 -12.54 -1.16
C GLU A 128 -20.54 -12.44 -1.43
N GLU A 129 -21.39 -12.74 -0.46
CA GLU A 129 -22.85 -12.71 -0.61
C GLU A 129 -23.51 -12.06 0.60
N ALA A 130 -24.54 -11.27 0.35
CA ALA A 130 -25.41 -10.72 1.38
C ALA A 130 -26.87 -10.65 0.93
N THR A 131 -27.76 -10.94 1.85
CA THR A 131 -29.21 -10.85 1.65
C THR A 131 -29.75 -9.62 2.36
N PHE A 132 -30.46 -8.79 1.61
CA PHE A 132 -31.15 -7.59 2.07
C PHE A 132 -32.68 -7.81 1.98
N SER A 133 -33.47 -6.87 2.50
CA SER A 133 -34.93 -6.93 2.43
C SER A 133 -35.46 -7.05 1.01
N GLY A 134 -34.84 -6.32 0.06
CA GLY A 134 -35.29 -6.24 -1.34
C GLY A 134 -34.53 -7.11 -2.33
N CYS A 135 -33.35 -7.64 -1.97
CA CYS A 135 -32.55 -8.46 -2.88
C CYS A 135 -31.48 -9.29 -2.16
N THR A 136 -30.98 -10.29 -2.86
CA THR A 136 -29.71 -10.97 -2.53
C THR A 136 -28.66 -10.57 -3.54
N LEU A 137 -27.52 -10.10 -3.08
CA LEU A 137 -26.38 -9.76 -3.95
C LEU A 137 -25.25 -10.76 -3.69
N ALA A 138 -24.56 -11.15 -4.78
CA ALA A 138 -23.31 -11.90 -4.69
C ALA A 138 -22.28 -11.30 -5.64
N MET A 139 -21.06 -11.12 -5.16
CA MET A 139 -19.90 -10.72 -5.95
C MET A 139 -18.93 -11.89 -6.02
N VAL A 140 -18.63 -12.32 -7.25
CA VAL A 140 -17.72 -13.44 -7.51
C VAL A 140 -16.50 -12.91 -8.23
N LEU A 141 -15.33 -13.03 -7.64
CA LEU A 141 -14.07 -12.57 -8.23
C LEU A 141 -13.35 -13.70 -8.97
N VAL A 142 -12.62 -13.35 -10.02
CA VAL A 142 -11.64 -14.24 -10.66
C VAL A 142 -10.41 -14.36 -9.78
N ASN A 143 -9.99 -13.23 -9.18
CA ASN A 143 -8.85 -13.14 -8.27
C ASN A 143 -9.01 -11.91 -7.35
N ASP A 144 -8.62 -12.02 -6.08
CA ASP A 144 -8.61 -10.94 -5.11
C ASP A 144 -7.20 -10.43 -4.76
N VAL A 145 -6.18 -10.93 -5.49
CA VAL A 145 -4.79 -10.48 -5.42
C VAL A 145 -4.34 -10.05 -6.80
N VAL A 146 -4.03 -8.76 -6.97
CA VAL A 146 -3.77 -8.16 -8.29
C VAL A 146 -2.59 -7.20 -8.24
N GLY A 147 -1.81 -7.14 -9.32
CA GLY A 147 -0.76 -6.13 -9.49
C GLY A 147 -1.31 -4.77 -9.91
N ALA A 148 -0.68 -3.69 -9.47
CA ALA A 148 -0.94 -2.36 -10.01
C ALA A 148 -0.77 -2.38 -11.55
N GLY A 149 -1.64 -1.66 -12.28
CA GLY A 149 -1.69 -1.68 -13.73
C GLY A 149 -2.51 -2.83 -14.36
N ASN A 150 -3.02 -3.77 -13.56
CA ASN A 150 -3.86 -4.87 -14.02
C ASN A 150 -5.35 -4.61 -13.72
N TYR A 151 -6.18 -5.65 -13.83
CA TYR A 151 -7.63 -5.55 -13.68
C TYR A 151 -8.14 -6.47 -12.56
N LEU A 152 -9.10 -5.96 -11.80
CA LEU A 152 -9.98 -6.77 -10.94
C LEU A 152 -11.17 -7.21 -11.78
N GLU A 153 -11.33 -8.51 -11.95
CA GLU A 153 -12.36 -9.10 -12.80
C GLU A 153 -13.29 -9.97 -11.99
N GLY A 154 -14.56 -9.99 -12.39
CA GLY A 154 -15.57 -10.78 -11.72
C GLY A 154 -16.97 -10.57 -12.26
N GLU A 155 -17.94 -11.05 -11.49
CA GLU A 155 -19.37 -10.90 -11.75
C GLU A 155 -20.06 -10.37 -10.50
N LEU A 156 -20.96 -9.41 -10.70
CA LEU A 156 -21.98 -9.05 -9.74
C LEU A 156 -23.27 -9.77 -10.12
N ARG A 157 -23.83 -10.49 -9.18
CA ARG A 157 -25.11 -11.20 -9.32
C ARG A 157 -26.12 -10.60 -8.37
N ALA A 158 -27.37 -10.47 -8.83
CA ALA A 158 -28.48 -10.05 -8.00
C ALA A 158 -29.70 -10.95 -8.22
N HIS A 159 -30.38 -11.27 -7.14
CA HIS A 159 -31.71 -11.87 -7.17
C HIS A 159 -32.65 -10.95 -6.39
N MET A 160 -33.68 -10.45 -7.08
CA MET A 160 -34.59 -9.46 -6.52
C MET A 160 -35.77 -10.14 -5.85
N ASN A 161 -36.04 -9.73 -4.61
CA ASN A 161 -37.21 -10.18 -3.82
C ASN A 161 -38.42 -9.25 -4.03
N VAL A 162 -38.18 -8.08 -4.61
CA VAL A 162 -39.22 -7.08 -4.99
C VAL A 162 -38.78 -6.38 -6.26
N THR A 163 -39.77 -5.98 -7.10
CA THR A 163 -39.49 -5.17 -8.28
C THR A 163 -39.04 -3.77 -7.86
N ASN A 164 -37.91 -3.31 -8.36
CA ASN A 164 -37.32 -2.00 -8.02
C ASN A 164 -36.70 -1.34 -9.26
N GLN A 165 -36.59 -0.01 -9.26
CA GLN A 165 -35.87 0.77 -10.26
C GLN A 165 -34.44 1.06 -9.72
N ALA A 166 -33.42 0.55 -10.38
CA ALA A 166 -32.03 0.90 -10.08
C ALA A 166 -31.61 2.12 -10.91
N LYS A 167 -31.06 3.12 -10.24
CA LYS A 167 -30.44 4.31 -10.85
C LYS A 167 -29.10 3.98 -11.44
N ASP A 168 -28.30 3.25 -10.65
CA ASP A 168 -26.94 2.89 -11.03
C ASP A 168 -26.53 1.59 -10.33
N ILE A 169 -25.96 0.71 -11.11
CA ILE A 169 -25.34 -0.53 -10.66
C ILE A 169 -23.87 -0.42 -11.01
N ARG A 170 -23.00 -0.50 -10.02
CA ARG A 170 -21.58 -0.21 -10.22
C ARG A 170 -20.67 -0.99 -9.28
N VAL A 171 -19.41 -1.06 -9.66
CA VAL A 171 -18.32 -1.56 -8.81
C VAL A 171 -17.30 -0.45 -8.59
N GLU A 172 -16.85 -0.29 -7.37
CA GLU A 172 -15.94 0.76 -6.94
C GLU A 172 -14.72 0.15 -6.24
N LEU A 173 -13.52 0.66 -6.53
CA LEU A 173 -12.30 0.34 -5.81
C LEU A 173 -11.99 1.47 -4.83
N HIS A 174 -12.00 1.14 -3.55
CA HIS A 174 -11.70 2.07 -2.45
C HIS A 174 -10.33 1.79 -1.87
N SER A 175 -9.62 2.83 -1.50
CA SER A 175 -8.41 2.74 -0.69
C SER A 175 -8.63 3.38 0.66
N ALA A 176 -8.08 2.78 1.70
CA ALA A 176 -7.97 3.38 3.02
C ALA A 176 -6.50 3.38 3.46
N GLU A 177 -6.03 4.53 3.91
CA GLU A 177 -4.70 4.71 4.45
C GLU A 177 -4.79 5.11 5.92
N THR A 178 -3.97 4.50 6.77
CA THR A 178 -3.82 4.91 8.17
C THR A 178 -2.35 5.07 8.53
N ALA A 179 -2.05 6.10 9.34
CA ALA A 179 -0.73 6.29 9.93
C ALA A 179 -0.88 6.83 11.37
N GLY A 180 -0.86 5.94 12.35
CA GLY A 180 -1.18 6.25 13.71
C GLY A 180 -2.65 6.66 13.87
N VAL A 181 -2.91 7.91 14.26
CA VAL A 181 -4.28 8.45 14.45
C VAL A 181 -4.87 9.12 13.20
N ARG A 182 -4.09 9.29 12.15
CA ARG A 182 -4.58 9.81 10.87
C ARG A 182 -5.07 8.71 9.97
N GLN A 183 -6.18 8.97 9.31
CA GLN A 183 -6.75 8.08 8.30
C GLN A 183 -7.32 8.88 7.14
N THR A 184 -7.37 8.28 5.99
CA THR A 184 -8.06 8.80 4.80
C THR A 184 -8.61 7.66 3.98
N GLU A 185 -9.74 7.90 3.34
CA GLU A 185 -10.38 6.97 2.42
C GLU A 185 -10.68 7.68 1.11
N SER A 186 -10.61 6.97 0.01
CA SER A 186 -10.94 7.52 -1.30
C SER A 186 -11.38 6.42 -2.26
N ILE A 187 -12.33 6.79 -3.15
CA ILE A 187 -12.66 6.00 -4.32
C ILE A 187 -11.56 6.26 -5.36
N ARG A 188 -10.91 5.20 -5.81
CA ARG A 188 -9.82 5.29 -6.78
C ARG A 188 -10.28 5.04 -8.20
N GLU A 189 -11.18 4.07 -8.36
CA GLU A 189 -11.76 3.71 -9.65
C GLU A 189 -13.20 3.25 -9.45
N LYS A 190 -14.01 3.39 -10.51
CA LYS A 190 -15.36 2.87 -10.55
C LYS A 190 -15.74 2.49 -11.99
N VAL A 191 -16.56 1.48 -12.10
CA VAL A 191 -17.21 1.09 -13.37
C VAL A 191 -18.70 0.98 -13.15
N SER A 192 -19.50 1.69 -13.97
CA SER A 192 -20.95 1.52 -14.03
C SER A 192 -21.24 0.31 -14.91
N LEU A 193 -22.05 -0.61 -14.41
CA LEU A 193 -22.44 -1.85 -15.09
C LEU A 193 -23.73 -1.65 -15.84
N GLU A 194 -24.69 -0.99 -15.20
CA GLU A 194 -25.99 -0.67 -15.80
C GLU A 194 -26.61 0.54 -15.07
N SER A 195 -27.39 1.35 -15.79
CA SER A 195 -28.04 2.54 -15.24
C SER A 195 -29.50 2.61 -15.67
N ASN A 196 -30.36 3.14 -14.81
CA ASN A 196 -31.79 3.37 -15.07
C ASN A 196 -32.50 2.11 -15.51
N VAL A 197 -32.24 0.98 -14.85
CA VAL A 197 -32.82 -0.32 -15.19
C VAL A 197 -33.89 -0.75 -14.20
N GLN A 198 -34.96 -1.32 -14.69
CA GLN A 198 -35.99 -1.97 -13.87
C GLN A 198 -35.54 -3.38 -13.52
N LEU A 199 -35.35 -3.66 -12.26
CA LEU A 199 -35.06 -4.98 -11.71
C LEU A 199 -36.37 -5.61 -11.25
N THR A 200 -36.74 -6.73 -11.87
CA THR A 200 -38.04 -7.41 -11.65
C THR A 200 -37.88 -8.46 -10.56
N GLU A 201 -38.90 -8.61 -9.73
CA GLU A 201 -39.03 -9.65 -8.70
C GLU A 201 -38.81 -11.05 -9.30
N ASP A 202 -38.20 -11.95 -8.53
CA ASP A 202 -37.88 -13.35 -8.86
C ASP A 202 -36.99 -13.54 -10.09
N ARG A 203 -36.39 -12.47 -10.61
CA ARG A 203 -35.51 -12.55 -11.77
C ARG A 203 -34.04 -12.46 -11.34
N PRO A 204 -33.17 -13.40 -11.77
CA PRO A 204 -31.73 -13.29 -11.59
C PRO A 204 -31.12 -12.33 -12.62
N TYR A 205 -30.11 -11.57 -12.15
CA TYR A 205 -29.30 -10.66 -12.96
C TYR A 205 -27.82 -11.00 -12.76
N VAL A 206 -27.04 -10.85 -13.83
CA VAL A 206 -25.58 -11.06 -13.79
C VAL A 206 -24.91 -10.00 -14.64
N TRP A 207 -23.96 -9.29 -14.07
CA TRP A 207 -23.12 -8.31 -14.74
C TRP A 207 -21.66 -8.70 -14.57
N ALA A 208 -21.00 -9.00 -15.69
CA ALA A 208 -19.55 -9.16 -15.69
C ALA A 208 -18.88 -7.79 -15.58
N PHE A 209 -17.76 -7.70 -14.87
CA PHE A 209 -16.99 -6.48 -14.78
C PHE A 209 -15.49 -6.72 -14.90
N SER A 210 -14.79 -5.67 -15.37
CA SER A 210 -13.35 -5.57 -15.40
C SER A 210 -12.99 -4.15 -14.95
N LEU A 211 -12.50 -4.01 -13.73
CA LEU A 211 -12.18 -2.73 -13.10
C LEU A 211 -10.68 -2.52 -13.14
N PRO A 212 -10.16 -1.46 -13.79
CA PRO A 212 -8.73 -1.22 -13.85
C PRO A 212 -8.17 -0.85 -12.47
N VAL A 213 -6.97 -1.33 -12.17
CA VAL A 213 -6.17 -0.89 -11.02
C VAL A 213 -5.09 0.03 -11.57
N PRO A 214 -5.07 1.32 -11.23
CA PRO A 214 -4.09 2.25 -11.77
C PRO A 214 -2.63 1.80 -11.54
N GLU A 215 -1.74 2.09 -12.49
CA GLU A 215 -0.31 1.70 -12.42
C GLU A 215 0.41 2.23 -11.18
N ARG A 216 0.03 3.43 -10.73
CA ARG A 216 0.62 4.10 -9.55
C ARG A 216 -0.17 3.86 -8.27
N THR A 217 -0.84 2.72 -8.19
CA THR A 217 -1.60 2.33 -7.00
C THR A 217 -0.66 1.90 -5.88
N LEU A 218 -0.96 2.35 -4.67
CA LEU A 218 -0.20 1.95 -3.49
C LEU A 218 -0.36 0.45 -3.23
N PRO A 219 0.69 -0.27 -2.83
CA PRO A 219 0.56 -1.66 -2.44
C PRO A 219 -0.24 -1.80 -1.14
N THR A 220 -0.91 -2.94 -0.97
CA THR A 220 -1.47 -3.33 0.33
C THR A 220 -0.35 -3.48 1.34
N VAL A 221 -0.47 -2.76 2.46
CA VAL A 221 0.52 -2.78 3.55
C VAL A 221 -0.20 -2.91 4.88
N LYS A 222 0.32 -3.80 5.72
CA LYS A 222 -0.08 -3.89 7.13
C LYS A 222 1.18 -3.92 7.98
N ASN A 223 1.58 -2.77 8.45
CA ASN A 223 2.74 -2.63 9.32
C ASN A 223 2.31 -2.10 10.69
N ARG A 224 3.27 -1.92 11.61
CA ARG A 224 3.02 -1.55 13.02
C ARG A 224 2.25 -0.24 13.17
N LYS A 225 2.56 0.77 12.36
CA LYS A 225 2.00 2.13 12.46
C LYS A 225 1.27 2.57 11.19
N THR A 226 1.50 1.86 10.09
CA THR A 226 1.04 2.25 8.76
C THR A 226 0.25 1.10 8.13
N THR A 227 -0.92 1.42 7.62
CA THR A 227 -1.75 0.46 6.87
C THR A 227 -2.22 1.11 5.58
N VAL A 228 -2.17 0.33 4.49
CA VAL A 228 -2.88 0.62 3.24
C VAL A 228 -3.74 -0.60 2.94
N SER A 229 -5.04 -0.40 2.90
CA SER A 229 -6.01 -1.45 2.58
C SER A 229 -6.86 -1.07 1.38
N TRP A 230 -7.34 -2.08 0.68
CA TRP A 230 -8.13 -1.95 -0.52
C TRP A 230 -9.41 -2.73 -0.38
N LEU A 231 -10.51 -2.11 -0.79
CA LEU A 231 -11.85 -2.64 -0.71
C LEU A 231 -12.54 -2.54 -2.06
N LEU A 232 -12.99 -3.66 -2.60
CA LEU A 232 -13.87 -3.69 -3.75
C LEU A 232 -15.30 -3.64 -3.25
N LYS A 233 -16.08 -2.66 -3.73
CA LYS A 233 -17.46 -2.43 -3.32
C LYS A 233 -18.38 -2.52 -4.52
N ALA A 234 -19.35 -3.43 -4.48
CA ALA A 234 -20.46 -3.47 -5.42
C ALA A 234 -21.64 -2.70 -4.84
N VAL A 235 -22.28 -1.87 -5.66
CA VAL A 235 -23.37 -0.97 -5.23
C VAL A 235 -24.54 -1.12 -6.20
N VAL A 236 -25.74 -1.30 -5.65
CA VAL A 236 -27.02 -1.18 -6.36
C VAL A 236 -27.78 -0.01 -5.72
N ASP A 237 -27.82 1.11 -6.43
CA ASP A 237 -28.48 2.35 -6.00
C ASP A 237 -29.89 2.38 -6.55
N THR A 238 -30.92 2.40 -5.68
CA THR A 238 -32.31 2.32 -6.08
C THR A 238 -33.08 3.62 -5.86
N ASP A 239 -34.17 3.81 -6.61
CA ASP A 239 -35.02 5.01 -6.54
C ASP A 239 -35.93 5.04 -5.32
N GLN A 240 -36.31 3.88 -4.79
CA GLN A 240 -37.26 3.79 -3.69
C GLN A 240 -36.57 3.99 -2.34
N GLY A 241 -36.74 5.18 -1.75
CA GLY A 241 -36.55 5.41 -0.33
C GLY A 241 -35.12 5.41 0.19
N SER A 242 -34.14 5.72 -0.62
CA SER A 242 -32.70 5.79 -0.21
C SER A 242 -32.07 4.44 0.12
N GLU A 243 -32.64 3.32 -0.27
CA GLU A 243 -31.99 2.03 -0.06
C GLU A 243 -30.86 1.84 -1.08
N ILE A 244 -29.64 1.84 -0.57
CA ILE A 244 -28.45 1.48 -1.33
C ILE A 244 -28.00 0.12 -0.82
N TYR A 245 -28.13 -0.89 -1.68
CA TYR A 245 -27.57 -2.21 -1.37
C TYR A 245 -26.10 -2.24 -1.74
N HIS A 246 -25.25 -2.73 -0.84
CA HIS A 246 -23.84 -2.83 -1.12
C HIS A 246 -23.19 -4.07 -0.51
N LEU A 247 -22.30 -4.66 -1.28
CA LEU A 247 -21.37 -5.69 -0.84
C LEU A 247 -19.96 -5.12 -0.88
N HIS A 248 -19.08 -5.64 -0.04
CA HIS A 248 -17.68 -5.28 -0.09
C HIS A 248 -16.80 -6.49 0.18
N ARG A 249 -15.62 -6.48 -0.43
CA ARG A 249 -14.59 -7.49 -0.24
C ARG A 249 -13.21 -6.85 -0.19
N ASP A 250 -12.39 -7.28 0.75
CA ASP A 250 -10.98 -6.92 0.78
C ASP A 250 -10.24 -7.52 -0.41
N VAL A 251 -9.42 -6.72 -1.06
CA VAL A 251 -8.52 -7.13 -2.13
C VAL A 251 -7.09 -6.76 -1.80
N GLN A 252 -6.12 -7.49 -2.33
CA GLN A 252 -4.71 -7.21 -2.16
C GLN A 252 -4.12 -6.67 -3.45
N ILE A 253 -3.47 -5.52 -3.34
CA ILE A 253 -2.74 -4.91 -4.45
C ILE A 253 -1.26 -4.94 -4.14
N PHE A 254 -0.45 -5.38 -5.11
CA PHE A 254 1.00 -5.36 -5.03
C PHE A 254 1.59 -4.48 -6.13
N THR A 255 2.81 -3.98 -5.91
CA THR A 255 3.51 -3.21 -6.94
C THR A 255 4.00 -4.17 -8.02
N SER A 256 3.64 -3.91 -9.29
CA SER A 256 4.28 -4.56 -10.43
C SER A 256 5.64 -3.93 -10.70
N ALA A 257 6.63 -4.76 -11.09
CA ALA A 257 7.94 -4.30 -11.53
C ALA A 257 7.87 -3.76 -12.95
#